data_acfb1d0fdeeec3bced628c992f71e06b
#
_entry.id   acfb1d0fdeeec3bced628c992f71e06b
#
_cell.length_a   1.000
_cell.length_b   1.000
_cell.length_c   1.000
_cell.angle_alpha   90.00
_cell.angle_beta   90.00
_cell.angle_gamma   90.00
#
_symmetry.space_group_name_H-M   'P 1'
#
loop_
_entity.id
_entity.type
_entity.pdbx_description
1 polymer ?
#
loop_
_entity_poly.entity_id
_entity_poly.type
_entity_poly.pdbx_seq_one_letter_code
_entity_poly.pdbx_strand_id
1 'polypeptide(L)'
;MAAKPCTVAILGLGMIGGSLALALKASGFAGRVLGFDRDPGALAAGLAAGVIDSACEDLDAALAADIAVIAVPNVAAVDVLEELLTRTAHGRSGPVLTDVASVKGNLAAAAARGGPAPRFVPGHPIAGSERSGVAAANGELFRHHRVILTPLPDQDEGALALVRRLWESAGAEVFCMDVAEHDAVLAATSH
;
A
#
# COMPACT_ATOMS: atom_id res chain seq x y z
N MET A 1 11.35 23.68 -5.25
CA MET A 1 12.31 22.59 -5.00
C MET A 1 11.57 21.27 -5.21
N ALA A 2 12.10 20.32 -5.98
CA ALA A 2 11.54 18.99 -6.10
C ALA A 2 11.55 18.30 -4.71
N ALA A 3 10.46 17.62 -4.36
CA ALA A 3 10.41 16.87 -3.10
C ALA A 3 11.48 15.76 -3.13
N LYS A 4 12.09 15.47 -1.98
CA LYS A 4 13.04 14.36 -1.86
C LYS A 4 12.32 13.05 -2.20
N PRO A 5 12.90 12.18 -3.04
CA PRO A 5 12.31 10.88 -3.32
C PRO A 5 12.17 10.05 -2.04
N CYS A 6 11.05 9.34 -1.92
CA CYS A 6 10.75 8.50 -0.76
C CYS A 6 11.41 7.11 -0.88
N THR A 7 11.69 6.49 0.26
CA THR A 7 11.88 5.04 0.33
C THR A 7 10.51 4.39 0.58
N VAL A 8 10.13 3.47 -0.27
CA VAL A 8 8.83 2.77 -0.19
C VAL A 8 9.06 1.29 0.02
N ALA A 9 8.45 0.70 1.04
CA ALA A 9 8.42 -0.74 1.26
C ALA A 9 7.11 -1.32 0.73
N ILE A 10 7.19 -2.36 -0.08
CA ILE A 10 6.04 -3.12 -0.61
C ILE A 10 6.01 -4.48 0.09
N LEU A 11 4.97 -4.71 0.87
CA LEU A 11 4.72 -5.98 1.55
C LEU A 11 3.73 -6.80 0.73
N GLY A 12 4.24 -7.77 0.02
CA GLY A 12 3.52 -8.58 -0.97
C GLY A 12 3.89 -8.19 -2.41
N LEU A 13 4.74 -9.02 -3.04
CA LEU A 13 5.19 -8.82 -4.43
C LEU A 13 4.30 -9.59 -5.42
N GLY A 14 2.99 -9.35 -5.31
CA GLY A 14 2.04 -9.77 -6.32
C GLY A 14 1.98 -8.80 -7.50
N MET A 15 0.98 -8.97 -8.37
CA MET A 15 0.75 -8.08 -9.50
C MET A 15 0.51 -6.62 -9.04
N ILE A 16 -0.32 -6.38 -8.02
CA ILE A 16 -0.65 -5.04 -7.54
C ILE A 16 0.57 -4.37 -6.90
N GLY A 17 1.21 -5.04 -5.94
CA GLY A 17 2.39 -4.50 -5.25
C GLY A 17 3.56 -4.24 -6.21
N GLY A 18 3.83 -5.18 -7.12
CA GLY A 18 4.86 -5.02 -8.14
C GLY A 18 4.55 -3.90 -9.14
N SER A 19 3.29 -3.75 -9.56
CA SER A 19 2.86 -2.67 -10.45
C SER A 19 3.04 -1.30 -9.80
N LEU A 20 2.67 -1.19 -8.51
CA LEU A 20 2.87 0.04 -7.75
C LEU A 20 4.36 0.40 -7.63
N ALA A 21 5.20 -0.59 -7.31
CA ALA A 21 6.64 -0.41 -7.25
C ALA A 21 7.21 0.17 -8.56
N LEU A 22 6.84 -0.42 -9.70
CA LEU A 22 7.27 0.05 -11.03
C LEU A 22 6.78 1.47 -11.33
N ALA A 23 5.50 1.77 -11.05
CA ALA A 23 4.93 3.10 -11.28
C ALA A 23 5.63 4.18 -10.45
N LEU A 24 5.89 3.90 -9.15
CA LEU A 24 6.56 4.83 -8.25
C LEU A 24 8.03 5.09 -8.62
N LYS A 25 8.73 4.08 -9.12
CA LYS A 25 10.09 4.24 -9.66
C LYS A 25 10.07 5.07 -10.95
N ALA A 26 9.18 4.76 -11.88
CA ALA A 26 9.07 5.45 -13.16
C ALA A 26 8.73 6.94 -12.99
N SER A 27 7.88 7.29 -12.03
CA SER A 27 7.51 8.68 -11.74
C SER A 27 8.58 9.46 -10.95
N GLY A 28 9.59 8.78 -10.40
CA GLY A 28 10.59 9.38 -9.52
C GLY A 28 10.09 9.69 -8.11
N PHE A 29 8.87 9.24 -7.75
CA PHE A 29 8.36 9.35 -6.39
C PHE A 29 9.18 8.50 -5.41
N ALA A 30 9.45 7.25 -5.77
CA ALA A 30 10.32 6.38 -5.00
C ALA A 30 11.76 6.48 -5.51
N GLY A 31 12.67 6.91 -4.65
CA GLY A 31 14.12 6.82 -4.88
C GLY A 31 14.68 5.44 -4.58
N ARG A 32 13.97 4.67 -3.76
CA ARG A 32 14.29 3.29 -3.40
C ARG A 32 13.01 2.52 -3.08
N VAL A 33 12.91 1.30 -3.61
CA VAL A 33 11.82 0.37 -3.31
C VAL A 33 12.37 -0.86 -2.60
N LEU A 34 11.86 -1.14 -1.42
CA LEU A 34 12.12 -2.33 -0.63
C LEU A 34 10.99 -3.34 -0.86
N GLY A 35 11.30 -4.62 -0.96
CA GLY A 35 10.30 -5.68 -1.09
C GLY A 35 10.34 -6.63 0.09
N PHE A 36 9.17 -6.98 0.62
CA PHE A 36 8.98 -8.04 1.58
C PHE A 36 7.93 -9.02 1.07
N ASP A 37 8.26 -10.30 1.01
CA ASP A 37 7.31 -11.35 0.63
C ASP A 37 7.70 -12.65 1.36
N ARG A 38 6.71 -13.50 1.63
CA ARG A 38 6.93 -14.83 2.20
C ARG A 38 7.52 -15.82 1.18
N ASP A 39 7.33 -15.54 -0.11
CA ASP A 39 7.88 -16.34 -1.19
C ASP A 39 9.24 -15.78 -1.63
N PRO A 40 10.34 -16.48 -1.33
CA PRO A 40 11.68 -16.09 -1.78
C PRO A 40 11.79 -16.01 -3.31
N GLY A 41 10.97 -16.80 -4.04
CA GLY A 41 10.91 -16.77 -5.50
C GLY A 41 10.36 -15.45 -6.02
N ALA A 42 9.32 -14.88 -5.36
CA ALA A 42 8.78 -13.57 -5.68
C ALA A 42 9.82 -12.46 -5.44
N LEU A 43 10.57 -12.53 -4.34
CA LEU A 43 11.64 -11.59 -4.04
C LEU A 43 12.76 -11.66 -5.10
N ALA A 44 13.23 -12.86 -5.43
CA ALA A 44 14.26 -13.06 -6.45
C ALA A 44 13.82 -12.56 -7.83
N ALA A 45 12.59 -12.85 -8.23
CA ALA A 45 12.01 -12.37 -9.48
C ALA A 45 11.85 -10.85 -9.49
N GLY A 46 11.39 -10.25 -8.37
CA GLY A 46 11.26 -8.81 -8.22
C GLY A 46 12.59 -8.07 -8.33
N LEU A 47 13.66 -8.61 -7.74
CA LEU A 47 15.02 -8.07 -7.87
C LEU A 47 15.53 -8.19 -9.31
N ALA A 48 15.40 -9.38 -9.92
CA ALA A 48 15.86 -9.62 -11.28
C ALA A 48 15.16 -8.75 -12.32
N ALA A 49 13.88 -8.49 -12.13
CA ALA A 49 13.07 -7.62 -13.00
C ALA A 49 13.21 -6.12 -12.68
N GLY A 50 14.00 -5.74 -11.66
CA GLY A 50 14.15 -4.35 -11.25
C GLY A 50 12.89 -3.72 -10.64
N VAL A 51 11.94 -4.55 -10.21
CA VAL A 51 10.70 -4.11 -9.52
C VAL A 51 11.05 -3.53 -8.16
N ILE A 52 11.92 -4.22 -7.41
CA ILE A 52 12.45 -3.77 -6.12
C ILE A 52 13.97 -3.58 -6.21
N ASP A 53 14.50 -2.71 -5.37
CA ASP A 53 15.96 -2.44 -5.29
C ASP A 53 16.64 -3.32 -4.24
N SER A 54 15.89 -3.76 -3.22
CA SER A 54 16.38 -4.64 -2.15
C SER A 54 15.24 -5.47 -1.58
N ALA A 55 15.53 -6.69 -1.18
CA ALA A 55 14.64 -7.49 -0.35
C ALA A 55 14.84 -7.14 1.13
N CYS A 56 13.76 -7.10 1.90
CA CYS A 56 13.79 -7.02 3.36
C CYS A 56 13.91 -8.43 3.94
N GLU A 57 14.76 -8.60 4.94
CA GLU A 57 14.90 -9.88 5.67
C GLU A 57 13.72 -10.11 6.62
N ASP A 58 13.16 -9.02 7.15
CA ASP A 58 12.02 -9.02 8.07
C ASP A 58 11.16 -7.75 7.93
N LEU A 59 10.11 -7.67 8.73
CA LEU A 59 9.23 -6.50 8.76
C LEU A 59 9.90 -5.26 9.35
N ASP A 60 10.87 -5.42 10.25
CA ASP A 60 11.57 -4.26 10.85
C ASP A 60 12.40 -3.54 9.79
N ALA A 61 13.01 -4.27 8.85
CA ALA A 61 13.67 -3.67 7.71
C ALA A 61 12.70 -2.87 6.81
N ALA A 62 11.46 -3.35 6.64
CA ALA A 62 10.43 -2.62 5.90
C ALA A 62 9.97 -1.35 6.64
N LEU A 63 9.96 -1.36 7.98
CA LEU A 63 9.57 -0.20 8.80
C LEU A 63 10.61 0.94 8.79
N ALA A 64 11.80 0.73 8.25
CA ALA A 64 12.78 1.79 8.01
C ALA A 64 12.47 2.67 6.80
N ALA A 65 11.43 2.35 6.02
CA ALA A 65 10.97 3.15 4.89
C ALA A 65 10.20 4.42 5.32
N ASP A 66 9.94 5.32 4.38
CA ASP A 66 9.04 6.46 4.60
C ASP A 66 7.57 6.04 4.52
N ILE A 67 7.27 5.07 3.65
CA ILE A 67 5.94 4.50 3.44
C ILE A 67 6.06 2.98 3.37
N ALA A 68 5.14 2.26 4.04
CA ALA A 68 4.97 0.82 3.90
C ALA A 68 3.58 0.50 3.34
N VAL A 69 3.55 -0.22 2.23
CA VAL A 69 2.33 -0.58 1.50
C VAL A 69 2.02 -2.06 1.72
N ILE A 70 0.86 -2.36 2.32
CA ILE A 70 0.36 -3.72 2.53
C ILE A 70 -0.33 -4.17 1.24
N ALA A 71 0.35 -4.99 0.44
CA ALA A 71 -0.13 -5.49 -0.84
C ALA A 71 -0.27 -7.03 -0.85
N VAL A 72 -0.51 -7.60 0.33
CA VAL A 72 -0.81 -9.03 0.50
C VAL A 72 -2.29 -9.32 0.24
N PRO A 73 -2.69 -10.59 0.02
CA PRO A 73 -4.10 -10.97 -0.11
C PRO A 73 -4.95 -10.49 1.08
N ASN A 74 -6.22 -10.13 0.83
CA ASN A 74 -7.14 -9.57 1.84
C ASN A 74 -7.19 -10.38 3.14
N VAL A 75 -7.12 -11.71 3.05
CA VAL A 75 -7.14 -12.60 4.22
C VAL A 75 -5.94 -12.45 5.14
N ALA A 76 -4.80 -12.02 4.63
CA ALA A 76 -3.58 -11.80 5.39
C ALA A 76 -3.36 -10.32 5.77
N ALA A 77 -4.09 -9.40 5.13
CA ALA A 77 -3.85 -7.97 5.29
C ALA A 77 -4.13 -7.48 6.71
N VAL A 78 -5.13 -8.05 7.38
CA VAL A 78 -5.48 -7.70 8.76
C VAL A 78 -4.35 -8.08 9.72
N ASP A 79 -3.85 -9.32 9.64
CA ASP A 79 -2.79 -9.81 10.52
C ASP A 79 -1.50 -9.00 10.33
N VAL A 80 -1.15 -8.71 9.06
CA VAL A 80 0.01 -7.87 8.73
C VAL A 80 -0.16 -6.46 9.27
N LEU A 81 -1.34 -5.85 9.12
CA LEU A 81 -1.60 -4.52 9.66
C LEU A 81 -1.47 -4.49 11.18
N GLU A 82 -2.06 -5.45 11.90
CA GLU A 82 -1.98 -5.53 13.37
C GLU A 82 -0.52 -5.67 13.85
N GLU A 83 0.26 -6.49 13.17
CA GLU A 83 1.69 -6.63 13.48
C GLU A 83 2.45 -5.32 13.26
N LEU A 84 2.22 -4.64 12.14
CA LEU A 84 2.84 -3.34 11.86
C LEU A 84 2.41 -2.26 12.86
N LEU A 85 1.13 -2.19 13.21
CA LEU A 85 0.63 -1.25 14.20
C LEU A 85 1.26 -1.49 15.57
N THR A 86 1.43 -2.75 15.97
CA THR A 86 2.11 -3.09 17.23
C THR A 86 3.55 -2.59 17.24
N ARG A 87 4.30 -2.82 16.16
CA ARG A 87 5.70 -2.41 16.01
C ARG A 87 5.90 -0.89 15.89
N THR A 88 4.89 -0.17 15.41
CA THR A 88 4.92 1.28 15.20
C THR A 88 4.19 2.08 16.29
N ALA A 89 3.99 1.51 17.47
CA ALA A 89 3.22 2.13 18.54
C ALA A 89 1.86 2.68 18.05
N HIS A 90 1.08 1.84 17.36
CA HIS A 90 -0.17 2.18 16.69
C HIS A 90 -0.03 3.30 15.65
N GLY A 91 0.99 3.21 14.82
CA GLY A 91 1.20 4.19 13.75
C GLY A 91 1.54 5.59 14.25
N ARG A 92 2.04 5.73 15.49
CA ARG A 92 2.55 7.00 16.03
C ARG A 92 4.01 7.23 15.68
N SER A 93 4.72 6.18 15.30
CA SER A 93 6.12 6.21 14.87
C SER A 93 6.32 5.37 13.62
N GLY A 94 7.50 5.45 13.01
CA GLY A 94 7.82 4.70 11.80
C GLY A 94 7.18 5.27 10.53
N PRO A 95 6.99 4.44 9.49
CA PRO A 95 6.49 4.86 8.19
C PRO A 95 5.02 5.26 8.23
N VAL A 96 4.56 5.92 7.19
CA VAL A 96 3.14 5.96 6.86
C VAL A 96 2.74 4.59 6.32
N LEU A 97 1.67 4.01 6.88
CA LEU A 97 1.14 2.73 6.46
C LEU A 97 -0.03 2.96 5.50
N THR A 98 -0.11 2.17 4.45
CA THR A 98 -1.28 2.10 3.55
C THR A 98 -1.47 0.68 3.04
N ASP A 99 -2.62 0.40 2.43
CA ASP A 99 -2.92 -0.91 1.89
C ASP A 99 -3.59 -0.82 0.51
N VAL A 100 -3.78 -1.98 -0.12
CA VAL A 100 -4.44 -2.10 -1.43
C VAL A 100 -5.64 -3.05 -1.41
N ALA A 101 -6.10 -3.44 -0.23
CA ALA A 101 -7.18 -4.41 -0.07
C ALA A 101 -8.51 -3.86 -0.62
N SER A 102 -9.36 -4.75 -1.15
CA SER A 102 -10.65 -4.38 -1.71
C SER A 102 -11.75 -4.18 -0.66
N VAL A 103 -11.56 -4.63 0.60
CA VAL A 103 -12.50 -4.47 1.70
C VAL A 103 -11.85 -3.64 2.79
N LYS A 104 -12.50 -2.56 3.22
CA LYS A 104 -11.91 -1.59 4.16
C LYS A 104 -12.39 -1.77 5.59
N GLY A 105 -13.61 -2.26 5.82
CA GLY A 105 -14.19 -2.39 7.15
C GLY A 105 -13.35 -3.24 8.10
N ASN A 106 -12.82 -4.36 7.65
CA ASN A 106 -11.98 -5.24 8.46
C ASN A 106 -10.67 -4.58 8.90
N LEU A 107 -10.03 -3.83 7.98
CA LEU A 107 -8.78 -3.11 8.28
C LEU A 107 -9.02 -1.92 9.20
N ALA A 108 -10.11 -1.17 8.99
CA ALA A 108 -10.51 -0.08 9.88
C ALA A 108 -10.82 -0.59 11.29
N ALA A 109 -11.53 -1.72 11.40
CA ALA A 109 -11.81 -2.37 12.69
C ALA A 109 -10.52 -2.87 13.36
N ALA A 110 -9.59 -3.43 12.61
CA ALA A 110 -8.28 -3.84 13.10
C ALA A 110 -7.48 -2.63 13.63
N ALA A 111 -7.43 -1.56 12.87
CA ALA A 111 -6.76 -0.34 13.27
C ALA A 111 -7.33 0.26 14.58
N ALA A 112 -8.66 0.19 14.76
CA ALA A 112 -9.33 0.74 15.95
C ALA A 112 -9.10 -0.07 17.23
N ARG A 113 -8.72 -1.36 17.15
CA ARG A 113 -8.58 -2.25 18.32
C ARG A 113 -7.55 -1.79 19.35
N GLY A 114 -6.49 -1.15 18.91
CA GLY A 114 -5.42 -0.69 19.80
C GLY A 114 -5.40 0.82 20.04
N GLY A 115 -6.40 1.55 19.60
CA GLY A 115 -6.52 3.00 19.67
C GLY A 115 -6.31 3.68 18.31
N PRO A 116 -6.16 5.01 18.28
CA PRO A 116 -5.97 5.75 17.04
C PRO A 116 -4.73 5.28 16.26
N ALA A 117 -4.87 5.12 14.95
CA ALA A 117 -3.78 4.78 14.03
C ALA A 117 -3.58 5.91 12.99
N PRO A 118 -3.12 7.10 13.42
CA PRO A 118 -3.16 8.31 12.60
C PRO A 118 -2.33 8.23 11.33
N ARG A 119 -1.32 7.38 11.28
CA ARG A 119 -0.45 7.22 10.12
C ARG A 119 -0.80 5.99 9.25
N PHE A 120 -1.91 5.31 9.54
CA PHE A 120 -2.46 4.29 8.64
C PHE A 120 -3.57 4.91 7.78
N VAL A 121 -3.37 4.97 6.49
CA VAL A 121 -4.30 5.51 5.48
C VAL A 121 -4.80 4.36 4.63
N PRO A 122 -6.00 3.82 4.88
CA PRO A 122 -6.52 2.73 4.06
C PRO A 122 -6.77 3.18 2.62
N GLY A 123 -6.41 2.31 1.66
CA GLY A 123 -6.57 2.57 0.24
C GLY A 123 -7.08 1.36 -0.53
N HIS A 124 -7.77 1.62 -1.65
CA HIS A 124 -8.25 0.58 -2.55
C HIS A 124 -8.10 1.04 -4.01
N PRO A 125 -7.12 0.54 -4.75
CA PRO A 125 -7.02 0.76 -6.18
C PRO A 125 -8.09 -0.05 -6.93
N ILE A 126 -8.94 0.66 -7.69
CA ILE A 126 -9.95 0.03 -8.55
C ILE A 126 -9.27 -0.34 -9.88
N ALA A 127 -8.30 -1.22 -9.78
CA ALA A 127 -7.52 -1.72 -10.90
C ALA A 127 -7.11 -3.16 -10.59
N GLY A 128 -7.02 -3.97 -11.62
CA GLY A 128 -6.63 -5.36 -11.47
C GLY A 128 -6.68 -6.10 -12.79
N SER A 129 -6.18 -7.31 -12.79
CA SER A 129 -6.32 -8.26 -13.89
C SER A 129 -6.41 -9.67 -13.31
N GLU A 130 -6.79 -10.64 -14.15
CA GLU A 130 -6.82 -12.06 -13.76
C GLU A 130 -5.41 -12.67 -13.60
N ARG A 131 -4.36 -11.90 -13.94
CA ARG A 131 -2.98 -12.35 -13.79
C ARG A 131 -2.51 -12.20 -12.35
N SER A 132 -1.58 -13.04 -11.94
CA SER A 132 -1.03 -13.05 -10.59
C SER A 132 0.50 -13.09 -10.59
N GLY A 133 1.09 -12.75 -9.44
CA GLY A 133 2.54 -12.75 -9.23
C GLY A 133 3.26 -11.52 -9.79
N VAL A 134 4.51 -11.36 -9.39
CA VAL A 134 5.37 -10.21 -9.75
C VAL A 134 5.67 -10.14 -11.25
N ALA A 135 5.68 -11.27 -11.94
CA ALA A 135 5.87 -11.33 -13.40
C ALA A 135 4.73 -10.69 -14.19
N ALA A 136 3.56 -10.51 -13.57
CA ALA A 136 2.41 -9.82 -14.16
C ALA A 136 2.39 -8.31 -13.85
N ALA A 137 3.39 -7.80 -13.13
CA ALA A 137 3.48 -6.39 -12.76
C ALA A 137 3.58 -5.49 -13.99
N ASN A 138 2.83 -4.39 -13.96
CA ASN A 138 2.79 -3.40 -15.03
C ASN A 138 2.76 -1.99 -14.44
N GLY A 139 3.79 -1.18 -14.68
CA GLY A 139 3.91 0.18 -14.16
C GLY A 139 2.81 1.16 -14.62
N GLU A 140 2.06 0.81 -15.66
CA GLU A 140 0.93 1.60 -16.17
C GLU A 140 -0.43 1.17 -15.60
N LEU A 141 -0.47 0.15 -14.70
CA LEU A 141 -1.70 -0.46 -14.21
C LEU A 141 -2.69 0.55 -13.59
N PHE A 142 -2.17 1.56 -12.91
CA PHE A 142 -3.01 2.51 -12.18
C PHE A 142 -3.35 3.77 -12.98
N ARG A 143 -2.76 3.94 -14.16
CA ARG A 143 -2.95 5.13 -14.98
C ARG A 143 -4.41 5.29 -15.39
N HIS A 144 -4.99 6.45 -15.06
CA HIS A 144 -6.42 6.75 -15.27
C HIS A 144 -7.39 5.81 -14.53
N HIS A 145 -6.90 5.00 -13.60
CA HIS A 145 -7.75 4.23 -12.70
C HIS A 145 -8.01 4.97 -11.41
N ARG A 146 -9.15 4.65 -10.80
CA ARG A 146 -9.54 5.25 -9.52
C ARG A 146 -8.84 4.56 -8.36
N VAL A 147 -8.45 5.34 -7.38
CA VAL A 147 -8.02 4.85 -6.07
C VAL A 147 -8.88 5.53 -5.03
N ILE A 148 -9.48 4.73 -4.16
CA ILE A 148 -10.31 5.22 -3.08
C ILE A 148 -9.50 5.16 -1.80
N LEU A 149 -9.31 6.32 -1.15
CA LEU A 149 -8.78 6.40 0.20
C LEU A 149 -9.95 6.53 1.18
N THR A 150 -9.87 5.81 2.29
CA THR A 150 -10.89 5.85 3.34
C THR A 150 -10.28 6.34 4.65
N PRO A 151 -10.04 7.65 4.81
CA PRO A 151 -9.39 8.21 6.00
C PRO A 151 -10.13 7.81 7.28
N LEU A 152 -9.35 7.45 8.31
CA LEU A 152 -9.89 7.14 9.64
C LEU A 152 -10.19 8.42 10.43
N PRO A 153 -11.04 8.38 11.49
CA PRO A 153 -11.43 9.58 12.25
C PRO A 153 -10.27 10.43 12.77
N ASP A 154 -9.19 9.80 13.20
CA ASP A 154 -7.99 10.46 13.77
C ASP A 154 -6.84 10.54 12.77
N GLN A 155 -7.16 10.63 11.48
CA GLN A 155 -6.17 10.60 10.40
C GLN A 155 -5.20 11.78 10.46
N ASP A 156 -3.90 11.50 10.43
CA ASP A 156 -2.88 12.52 10.22
C ASP A 156 -2.96 13.09 8.80
N GLU A 157 -3.13 14.41 8.69
CA GLU A 157 -3.29 15.08 7.39
C GLU A 157 -2.04 14.93 6.50
N GLY A 158 -0.85 14.93 7.10
CA GLY A 158 0.40 14.74 6.38
C GLY A 158 0.53 13.33 5.82
N ALA A 159 0.10 12.32 6.60
CA ALA A 159 0.04 10.93 6.14
C ALA A 159 -0.95 10.77 4.98
N LEU A 160 -2.15 11.34 5.10
CA LEU A 160 -3.15 11.32 4.04
C LEU A 160 -2.64 12.00 2.76
N ALA A 161 -2.03 13.18 2.89
CA ALA A 161 -1.45 13.92 1.77
C ALA A 161 -0.31 13.13 1.10
N LEU A 162 0.51 12.43 1.88
CA LEU A 162 1.61 11.63 1.36
C LEU A 162 1.11 10.42 0.56
N VAL A 163 0.10 9.68 1.08
CA VAL A 163 -0.50 8.54 0.37
C VAL A 163 -1.26 8.99 -0.87
N ARG A 164 -1.96 10.14 -0.82
CA ARG A 164 -2.58 10.73 -2.02
C ARG A 164 -1.53 10.98 -3.10
N ARG A 165 -0.42 11.64 -2.77
CA ARG A 165 0.67 11.91 -3.71
C ARG A 165 1.31 10.64 -4.26
N LEU A 166 1.43 9.59 -3.45
CA LEU A 166 1.92 8.27 -3.88
C LEU A 166 1.06 7.75 -5.04
N TRP A 167 -0.27 7.73 -4.88
CA TRP A 167 -1.18 7.23 -5.90
C TRP A 167 -1.28 8.14 -7.13
N GLU A 168 -1.33 9.46 -6.93
CA GLU A 168 -1.30 10.43 -8.03
C GLU A 168 -0.02 10.30 -8.86
N SER A 169 1.13 10.04 -8.21
CA SER A 169 2.39 9.81 -8.91
C SER A 169 2.41 8.50 -9.72
N ALA A 170 1.62 7.51 -9.32
CA ALA A 170 1.39 6.28 -10.09
C ALA A 170 0.40 6.49 -11.25
N GLY A 171 -0.11 7.71 -11.45
CA GLY A 171 -1.04 8.06 -12.52
C GLY A 171 -2.52 7.83 -12.19
N ALA A 172 -2.85 7.54 -10.94
CA ALA A 172 -4.21 7.28 -10.49
C ALA A 172 -5.02 8.56 -10.23
N GLU A 173 -6.35 8.44 -10.32
CA GLU A 173 -7.31 9.45 -9.87
C GLU A 173 -7.74 9.10 -8.44
N VAL A 174 -7.40 9.97 -7.47
CA VAL A 174 -7.60 9.69 -6.05
C VAL A 174 -8.85 10.36 -5.50
N PHE A 175 -9.74 9.54 -4.94
CA PHE A 175 -10.97 9.95 -4.27
C PHE A 175 -10.91 9.60 -2.78
N CYS A 176 -11.67 10.34 -1.95
CA CYS A 176 -11.88 10.00 -0.55
C CYS A 176 -13.37 9.73 -0.31
N MET A 177 -13.67 8.72 0.48
CA MET A 177 -15.00 8.47 1.03
C MET A 177 -14.85 7.80 2.40
N ASP A 178 -15.92 7.70 3.18
CA ASP A 178 -15.81 6.96 4.43
C ASP A 178 -15.84 5.42 4.21
N VAL A 179 -15.41 4.68 5.24
CA VAL A 179 -15.28 3.22 5.18
C VAL A 179 -16.61 2.53 4.89
N ALA A 180 -17.71 2.99 5.52
CA ALA A 180 -19.02 2.37 5.37
C ALA A 180 -19.60 2.62 3.98
N GLU A 181 -19.44 3.83 3.46
CA GLU A 181 -19.84 4.20 2.11
C GLU A 181 -19.06 3.37 1.07
N HIS A 182 -17.73 3.25 1.25
CA HIS A 182 -16.88 2.45 0.38
C HIS A 182 -17.37 0.99 0.29
N ASP A 183 -17.54 0.32 1.43
CA ASP A 183 -17.91 -1.09 1.45
C ASP A 183 -19.36 -1.31 0.93
N ALA A 184 -20.28 -0.36 1.16
CA ALA A 184 -21.63 -0.40 0.62
C ALA A 184 -21.67 -0.28 -0.92
N VAL A 185 -20.90 0.67 -1.49
CA VAL A 185 -20.82 0.86 -2.95
C VAL A 185 -20.22 -0.37 -3.62
N LEU A 186 -19.17 -0.96 -3.06
CA LEU A 186 -18.52 -2.11 -3.66
C LEU A 186 -19.34 -3.38 -3.54
N ALA A 187 -20.05 -3.58 -2.42
CA ALA A 187 -21.00 -4.68 -2.31
C ALA A 187 -22.10 -4.63 -3.38
N ALA A 188 -22.58 -3.42 -3.71
CA ALA A 188 -23.60 -3.21 -4.74
C ALA A 188 -23.10 -3.43 -6.18
N THR A 189 -21.79 -3.28 -6.44
CA THR A 189 -21.19 -3.40 -7.79
C THR A 189 -20.60 -4.78 -8.07
N SER A 190 -20.51 -5.66 -7.05
CA SER A 190 -19.95 -7.02 -7.16
C SER A 190 -20.99 -8.10 -7.53
N HIS A 191 -22.19 -7.71 -8.01
CA HIS A 191 -23.27 -8.59 -8.46
C HIS A 191 -23.54 -8.46 -9.94
#